data_51727b7a39c76702e6b2deea33cc681c
#
_entry.id   51727b7a39c76702e6b2deea33cc681c
#
_cell.length_a   1.000
_cell.length_b   1.000
_cell.length_c   1.000
_cell.angle_alpha   90.00
_cell.angle_beta   90.00
_cell.angle_gamma   90.00
#
_symmetry.space_group_name_H-M   'P 1'
#
loop_
_entity.id
_entity.type
_entity.pdbx_description
1 polymer ?
#
loop_
_entity_poly.entity_id
_entity_poly.type
_entity_poly.pdbx_seq_one_letter_code
_entity_poly.pdbx_strand_id
1 'polypeptide(L)'
;SKAVSAALIDGNTGEVLADKEGSLRIYPASTTKILTCIIALEEGKAKLDQNAVISPRAMAQDGTNIGLRPDMPLSLHQLLYGMMLISGNDAAVSVAETVGGSYGRFIEMMNEKAASIGVHDSHFANPNGLTNPNHYTTAYDMAKIAAYAMKNPDFRDIVKRPSYPMTYRNGVYRNVENRNEFLTSHYEGANGVKTGMTEAAGDCLVASAERDGRLMIVALYDDTDRWKEARTWLDYGFAEAEKKAEYERKLAQEPKVYKLVNQLLGREPRD
;
A
#
# COMPACT_ATOMS: atom_id res chain seq x y z
N SER A 1 -12.54 16.11 5.91
CA SER A 1 -11.20 15.67 5.48
C SER A 1 -10.46 16.79 4.79
N LYS A 2 -9.15 16.91 5.08
CA LYS A 2 -8.24 17.84 4.40
C LYS A 2 -7.65 17.23 3.12
N ALA A 3 -7.72 15.91 2.95
CA ALA A 3 -7.27 15.24 1.75
C ALA A 3 -7.98 15.81 0.50
N VAL A 4 -7.25 15.97 -0.59
CA VAL A 4 -7.82 16.29 -1.91
C VAL A 4 -8.55 15.08 -2.46
N SER A 5 -7.98 13.88 -2.28
CA SER A 5 -8.61 12.61 -2.65
C SER A 5 -8.38 11.57 -1.57
N ALA A 6 -9.40 10.80 -1.22
CA ALA A 6 -9.33 9.74 -0.24
C ALA A 6 -10.28 8.58 -0.57
N ALA A 7 -9.90 7.36 -0.18
CA ALA A 7 -10.77 6.19 -0.25
C ALA A 7 -10.48 5.25 0.92
N LEU A 8 -11.54 4.81 1.59
CA LEU A 8 -11.52 3.80 2.66
C LEU A 8 -12.20 2.53 2.15
N ILE A 9 -11.52 1.42 2.27
CA ILE A 9 -12.03 0.11 1.87
C ILE A 9 -11.93 -0.91 2.99
N ASP A 10 -12.83 -1.89 2.98
CA ASP A 10 -12.62 -3.17 3.63
C ASP A 10 -11.54 -3.95 2.85
N GLY A 11 -10.40 -4.17 3.48
CA GLY A 11 -9.25 -4.83 2.84
C GLY A 11 -9.46 -6.31 2.57
N ASN A 12 -10.43 -6.97 3.22
CA ASN A 12 -10.76 -8.37 3.00
C ASN A 12 -11.66 -8.56 1.78
N THR A 13 -12.61 -7.65 1.57
CA THR A 13 -13.64 -7.75 0.52
C THR A 13 -13.40 -6.83 -0.66
N GLY A 14 -12.68 -5.73 -0.47
CA GLY A 14 -12.51 -4.67 -1.45
C GLY A 14 -13.70 -3.68 -1.51
N GLU A 15 -14.70 -3.82 -0.62
CA GLU A 15 -15.85 -2.93 -0.54
C GLU A 15 -15.41 -1.52 -0.15
N VAL A 16 -15.85 -0.51 -0.90
CA VAL A 16 -15.62 0.91 -0.58
C VAL A 16 -16.60 1.32 0.51
N LEU A 17 -16.08 1.75 1.66
CA LEU A 17 -16.87 2.15 2.81
C LEU A 17 -17.13 3.66 2.86
N ALA A 18 -16.19 4.43 2.39
CA ALA A 18 -16.29 5.89 2.27
C ALA A 18 -15.24 6.42 1.29
N ASP A 19 -15.51 7.58 0.71
CA ASP A 19 -14.56 8.29 -0.12
C ASP A 19 -14.74 9.80 -0.12
N LYS A 20 -13.73 10.48 -0.60
CA LYS A 20 -13.76 11.88 -1.01
C LYS A 20 -13.00 11.99 -2.32
N GLU A 21 -13.70 12.29 -3.41
CA GLU A 21 -13.09 12.38 -4.76
C GLU A 21 -12.21 11.14 -5.06
N GLY A 22 -12.68 9.93 -4.66
CA GLY A 22 -11.89 8.70 -4.71
C GLY A 22 -11.48 8.27 -6.11
N SER A 23 -12.19 8.72 -7.15
CA SER A 23 -11.91 8.48 -8.57
C SER A 23 -11.07 9.58 -9.23
N LEU A 24 -10.72 10.64 -8.50
CA LEU A 24 -9.87 11.71 -9.04
C LEU A 24 -8.48 11.14 -9.37
N ARG A 25 -7.98 11.42 -10.57
CA ARG A 25 -6.60 11.10 -10.93
C ARG A 25 -5.63 12.00 -10.19
N ILE A 26 -4.68 11.38 -9.52
CA ILE A 26 -3.66 12.05 -8.70
C ILE A 26 -2.29 11.45 -8.98
N TYR A 27 -1.24 12.17 -8.60
CA TYR A 27 0.12 11.65 -8.56
C TYR A 27 0.29 10.77 -7.31
N PRO A 28 0.70 9.50 -7.45
CA PRO A 28 0.80 8.57 -6.31
C PRO A 28 2.01 8.81 -5.42
N ALA A 29 3.02 9.53 -5.88
CA ALA A 29 4.31 9.63 -5.20
C ALA A 29 4.84 8.22 -4.83
N SER A 30 5.55 8.10 -3.71
CA SER A 30 6.14 6.83 -3.28
C SER A 30 5.14 5.75 -2.85
N THR A 31 3.83 6.01 -2.83
CA THR A 31 2.85 4.93 -2.67
C THR A 31 2.88 3.96 -3.86
N THR A 32 3.41 4.38 -5.01
CA THR A 32 3.77 3.52 -6.16
C THR A 32 4.56 2.28 -5.76
N LYS A 33 5.44 2.39 -4.76
CA LYS A 33 6.32 1.30 -4.31
C LYS A 33 5.56 0.11 -3.71
N ILE A 34 4.29 0.29 -3.34
CA ILE A 34 3.41 -0.82 -2.94
C ILE A 34 3.33 -1.83 -4.10
N LEU A 35 3.04 -1.35 -5.31
CA LEU A 35 2.95 -2.20 -6.50
C LEU A 35 4.32 -2.79 -6.87
N THR A 36 5.37 -1.99 -6.84
CA THR A 36 6.75 -2.45 -7.10
C THR A 36 7.15 -3.58 -6.16
N CYS A 37 6.84 -3.47 -4.87
CA CYS A 37 7.17 -4.47 -3.86
C CYS A 37 6.39 -5.78 -4.07
N ILE A 38 5.08 -5.72 -4.29
CA ILE A 38 4.29 -6.96 -4.47
C ILE A 38 4.70 -7.71 -5.74
N ILE A 39 5.01 -7.01 -6.82
CA ILE A 39 5.53 -7.65 -8.03
C ILE A 39 6.87 -8.34 -7.74
N ALA A 40 7.76 -7.70 -7.00
CA ALA A 40 9.04 -8.30 -6.62
C ALA A 40 8.86 -9.57 -5.78
N LEU A 41 7.93 -9.59 -4.85
CA LEU A 41 7.65 -10.75 -4.01
C LEU A 41 6.99 -11.91 -4.77
N GLU A 42 6.18 -11.61 -5.77
CA GLU A 42 5.49 -12.63 -6.58
C GLU A 42 6.35 -13.07 -7.76
N GLU A 43 6.66 -12.16 -8.67
CA GLU A 43 7.39 -12.46 -9.93
C GLU A 43 8.90 -12.61 -9.71
N GLY A 44 9.43 -11.94 -8.68
CA GLY A 44 10.84 -12.02 -8.30
C GLY A 44 11.15 -13.07 -7.21
N LYS A 45 10.19 -13.91 -6.83
CA LYS A 45 10.35 -14.86 -5.71
C LYS A 45 11.60 -15.73 -5.82
N ALA A 46 11.90 -16.26 -6.99
CA ALA A 46 13.09 -17.07 -7.24
C ALA A 46 14.41 -16.27 -7.19
N LYS A 47 14.34 -14.94 -7.21
CA LYS A 47 15.50 -14.03 -7.20
C LYS A 47 15.73 -13.36 -5.84
N LEU A 48 14.89 -13.59 -4.84
CA LEU A 48 14.93 -12.86 -3.57
C LEU A 48 16.29 -12.96 -2.87
N ASP A 49 16.97 -14.10 -2.98
CA ASP A 49 18.29 -14.30 -2.40
C ASP A 49 19.45 -13.98 -3.35
N GLN A 50 19.17 -13.52 -4.57
CA GLN A 50 20.19 -13.08 -5.51
C GLN A 50 20.63 -11.63 -5.21
N ASN A 51 21.84 -11.26 -5.63
CA ASN A 51 22.27 -9.89 -5.59
C ASN A 51 21.40 -9.04 -6.50
N ALA A 52 20.93 -7.92 -5.98
CA ALA A 52 20.21 -6.93 -6.76
C ALA A 52 21.15 -6.25 -7.77
N VAL A 53 20.59 -5.90 -8.92
CA VAL A 53 21.32 -5.11 -9.95
C VAL A 53 21.50 -3.69 -9.43
N ILE A 54 22.73 -3.21 -9.39
CA ILE A 54 23.07 -1.82 -9.02
C ILE A 54 23.61 -1.14 -10.27
N SER A 55 22.72 -0.48 -11.00
CA SER A 55 23.05 0.18 -12.27
C SER A 55 23.34 1.68 -12.06
N PRO A 56 24.03 2.32 -13.05
CA PRO A 56 24.15 3.78 -13.07
C PRO A 56 22.78 4.49 -13.02
N ARG A 57 21.75 3.95 -13.67
CA ARG A 57 20.38 4.48 -13.62
C ARG A 57 19.85 4.48 -12.19
N ALA A 58 20.00 3.37 -11.46
CA ALA A 58 19.55 3.27 -10.07
C ALA A 58 20.28 4.29 -9.18
N MET A 59 21.62 4.37 -9.30
CA MET A 59 22.43 5.29 -8.49
C MET A 59 22.17 6.79 -8.79
N ALA A 60 21.66 7.11 -9.98
CA ALA A 60 21.40 8.49 -10.41
C ALA A 60 19.99 8.99 -10.12
N GLN A 61 19.20 8.26 -9.32
CA GLN A 61 17.84 8.68 -9.01
C GLN A 61 17.80 9.91 -8.12
N ASP A 62 16.86 10.80 -8.41
CA ASP A 62 16.57 11.98 -7.59
C ASP A 62 15.77 11.62 -6.33
N GLY A 63 15.70 12.56 -5.39
CA GLY A 63 14.90 12.46 -4.18
C GLY A 63 15.51 11.55 -3.12
N THR A 64 14.68 10.76 -2.46
CA THR A 64 15.13 9.88 -1.38
C THR A 64 15.80 8.63 -1.92
N ASN A 65 17.01 8.38 -1.47
CA ASN A 65 17.81 7.23 -1.86
C ASN A 65 18.38 6.51 -0.62
N ILE A 66 18.60 5.20 -0.72
CA ILE A 66 19.35 4.47 0.31
C ILE A 66 20.86 4.58 0.11
N GLY A 67 21.32 5.09 -1.03
CA GLY A 67 22.73 5.21 -1.39
C GLY A 67 23.33 3.89 -1.88
N LEU A 68 22.75 3.31 -2.91
CA LEU A 68 23.26 2.07 -3.51
C LEU A 68 24.70 2.23 -4.00
N ARG A 69 25.50 1.20 -3.73
CA ARG A 69 26.92 1.14 -4.11
C ARG A 69 27.28 -0.26 -4.62
N PRO A 70 27.99 -0.38 -5.77
CA PRO A 70 28.41 -1.67 -6.30
C PRO A 70 29.35 -2.47 -5.37
N ASP A 71 30.14 -1.78 -4.53
CA ASP A 71 31.03 -2.39 -3.55
C ASP A 71 30.32 -2.84 -2.24
N MET A 72 29.02 -2.52 -2.12
CA MET A 72 28.17 -2.91 -1.00
C MET A 72 26.90 -3.64 -1.51
N PRO A 73 27.05 -4.86 -2.06
CA PRO A 73 25.92 -5.58 -2.65
C PRO A 73 24.91 -6.02 -1.59
N LEU A 74 23.64 -6.02 -2.00
CA LEU A 74 22.48 -6.46 -1.25
C LEU A 74 21.74 -7.57 -2.00
N SER A 75 21.09 -8.48 -1.27
CA SER A 75 20.07 -9.34 -1.89
C SER A 75 18.85 -8.52 -2.27
N LEU A 76 18.09 -9.00 -3.26
CA LEU A 76 16.80 -8.40 -3.61
C LEU A 76 15.88 -8.30 -2.38
N HIS A 77 15.83 -9.36 -1.55
CA HIS A 77 15.02 -9.36 -0.33
C HIS A 77 15.39 -8.23 0.64
N GLN A 78 16.68 -8.04 0.94
CA GLN A 78 17.16 -6.96 1.80
C GLN A 78 16.84 -5.58 1.21
N LEU A 79 16.97 -5.45 -0.11
CA LEU A 79 16.68 -4.21 -0.83
C LEU A 79 15.21 -3.78 -0.69
N LEU A 80 14.27 -4.73 -0.61
CA LEU A 80 12.84 -4.42 -0.42
C LEU A 80 12.58 -3.67 0.89
N TYR A 81 13.32 -3.96 1.96
CA TYR A 81 13.22 -3.18 3.21
C TYR A 81 13.70 -1.75 3.03
N GLY A 82 14.83 -1.54 2.37
CA GLY A 82 15.31 -0.19 2.06
C GLY A 82 14.35 0.60 1.18
N MET A 83 13.76 -0.05 0.19
CA MET A 83 12.74 0.56 -0.68
C MET A 83 11.48 0.94 0.09
N MET A 84 10.95 0.06 0.92
CA MET A 84 9.66 0.29 1.59
C MET A 84 9.78 1.15 2.84
N LEU A 85 10.80 0.96 3.69
CA LEU A 85 10.93 1.67 4.96
C LEU A 85 11.46 3.09 4.75
N ILE A 86 12.60 3.23 4.06
CA ILE A 86 13.22 4.55 3.78
C ILE A 86 12.56 5.24 2.59
N SER A 87 11.90 4.48 1.71
CA SER A 87 11.38 4.97 0.43
C SER A 87 12.47 5.25 -0.62
N GLY A 88 13.51 4.40 -0.68
CA GLY A 88 14.62 4.58 -1.62
C GLY A 88 14.19 4.52 -3.09
N ASN A 89 14.40 5.60 -3.83
CA ASN A 89 14.12 5.66 -5.27
C ASN A 89 15.14 4.85 -6.07
N ASP A 90 16.40 4.88 -5.66
CA ASP A 90 17.46 4.04 -6.20
C ASP A 90 17.16 2.55 -5.97
N ALA A 91 16.68 2.21 -4.78
CA ALA A 91 16.26 0.85 -4.47
C ALA A 91 15.12 0.38 -5.37
N ALA A 92 14.13 1.22 -5.65
CA ALA A 92 13.00 0.88 -6.52
C ALA A 92 13.44 0.58 -7.96
N VAL A 93 14.37 1.36 -8.51
CA VAL A 93 14.95 1.11 -9.85
C VAL A 93 15.76 -0.18 -9.85
N SER A 94 16.56 -0.43 -8.82
CA SER A 94 17.33 -1.68 -8.66
C SER A 94 16.39 -2.90 -8.59
N VAL A 95 15.31 -2.81 -7.82
CA VAL A 95 14.26 -3.85 -7.78
C VAL A 95 13.68 -4.10 -9.17
N ALA A 96 13.32 -3.03 -9.88
CA ALA A 96 12.74 -3.13 -11.21
C ALA A 96 13.68 -3.84 -12.22
N GLU A 97 14.94 -3.44 -12.27
CA GLU A 97 15.92 -4.03 -13.17
C GLU A 97 16.26 -5.48 -12.80
N THR A 98 16.26 -5.82 -11.50
CA THR A 98 16.51 -7.19 -11.02
C THR A 98 15.36 -8.12 -11.36
N VAL A 99 14.13 -7.71 -11.07
CA VAL A 99 12.93 -8.53 -11.26
C VAL A 99 12.53 -8.63 -12.73
N GLY A 100 12.51 -7.49 -13.42
CA GLY A 100 12.10 -7.42 -14.82
C GLY A 100 13.16 -7.88 -15.83
N GLY A 101 14.41 -7.99 -15.40
CA GLY A 101 15.56 -8.21 -16.31
C GLY A 101 15.93 -6.95 -17.12
N SER A 102 15.01 -6.00 -17.24
CA SER A 102 15.23 -4.65 -17.74
C SER A 102 14.23 -3.69 -17.09
N TYR A 103 14.60 -2.40 -17.06
CA TYR A 103 13.73 -1.35 -16.54
C TYR A 103 12.40 -1.30 -17.31
N GLY A 104 12.45 -1.27 -18.64
CA GLY A 104 11.24 -1.19 -19.48
C GLY A 104 10.30 -2.37 -19.29
N ARG A 105 10.84 -3.59 -19.19
CA ARG A 105 10.01 -4.78 -18.95
C ARG A 105 9.31 -4.70 -17.58
N PHE A 106 9.98 -4.18 -16.56
CA PHE A 106 9.33 -4.03 -15.25
C PHE A 106 8.17 -3.01 -15.29
N ILE A 107 8.29 -1.90 -16.03
CA ILE A 107 7.20 -0.95 -16.22
C ILE A 107 6.00 -1.62 -16.91
N GLU A 108 6.22 -2.46 -17.91
CA GLU A 108 5.15 -3.26 -18.51
C GLU A 108 4.49 -4.17 -17.44
N MET A 109 5.29 -4.88 -16.63
CA MET A 109 4.80 -5.73 -15.55
C MET A 109 3.95 -4.97 -14.53
N MET A 110 4.30 -3.72 -14.21
CA MET A 110 3.50 -2.88 -13.32
C MET A 110 2.08 -2.65 -13.88
N ASN A 111 1.97 -2.27 -15.15
CA ASN A 111 0.68 -2.02 -15.78
C ASN A 111 -0.11 -3.31 -16.01
N GLU A 112 0.56 -4.40 -16.36
CA GLU A 112 -0.05 -5.74 -16.46
C GLU A 112 -0.62 -6.20 -15.10
N LYS A 113 0.15 -6.02 -14.01
CA LYS A 113 -0.28 -6.37 -12.65
C LYS A 113 -1.47 -5.50 -12.21
N ALA A 114 -1.41 -4.20 -12.43
CA ALA A 114 -2.51 -3.29 -12.13
C ALA A 114 -3.81 -3.72 -12.85
N ALA A 115 -3.75 -4.04 -14.13
CA ALA A 115 -4.89 -4.56 -14.89
C ALA A 115 -5.41 -5.89 -14.30
N SER A 116 -4.52 -6.81 -13.91
CA SER A 116 -4.89 -8.10 -13.31
C SER A 116 -5.57 -7.96 -11.95
N ILE A 117 -5.22 -6.92 -11.18
CA ILE A 117 -5.88 -6.58 -9.90
C ILE A 117 -7.28 -5.97 -10.13
N GLY A 118 -7.55 -5.50 -11.34
CA GLY A 118 -8.82 -4.87 -11.70
C GLY A 118 -8.84 -3.36 -11.47
N VAL A 119 -7.67 -2.71 -11.51
CA VAL A 119 -7.58 -1.24 -11.49
C VAL A 119 -7.41 -0.70 -12.91
N HIS A 120 -8.17 0.32 -13.27
CA HIS A 120 -8.30 0.78 -14.65
C HIS A 120 -8.05 2.29 -14.84
N ASP A 121 -7.97 3.04 -13.75
CA ASP A 121 -7.74 4.48 -13.77
C ASP A 121 -6.32 4.87 -13.33
N SER A 122 -5.39 3.94 -13.49
CA SER A 122 -3.99 4.10 -13.13
C SER A 122 -3.09 3.78 -14.31
N HIS A 123 -1.97 4.49 -14.39
CA HIS A 123 -0.87 4.19 -15.31
C HIS A 123 0.46 4.44 -14.61
N PHE A 124 1.36 3.49 -14.67
CA PHE A 124 2.66 3.54 -14.03
C PHE A 124 3.76 3.70 -15.07
N ALA A 125 4.53 4.79 -14.96
CA ALA A 125 5.63 5.12 -15.86
C ALA A 125 7.02 4.90 -15.21
N ASN A 126 7.06 4.67 -13.90
CA ASN A 126 8.29 4.37 -13.16
C ASN A 126 7.99 3.54 -11.90
N PRO A 127 9.01 2.90 -11.29
CA PRO A 127 8.81 2.03 -10.14
C PRO A 127 8.85 2.75 -8.79
N ASN A 128 9.21 4.03 -8.74
CA ASN A 128 9.50 4.76 -7.51
C ASN A 128 8.49 5.84 -7.14
N GLY A 129 7.71 6.35 -8.09
CA GLY A 129 6.70 7.35 -7.86
C GLY A 129 7.13 8.80 -8.12
N LEU A 130 8.29 9.01 -8.72
CA LEU A 130 8.69 10.35 -9.17
C LEU A 130 7.68 10.92 -10.16
N THR A 131 7.44 12.21 -10.08
CA THR A 131 6.42 12.90 -10.88
C THR A 131 6.67 12.76 -12.38
N ASN A 132 5.65 12.28 -13.08
CA ASN A 132 5.61 12.16 -14.53
C ASN A 132 4.16 12.32 -14.96
N PRO A 133 3.85 13.11 -16.02
CA PRO A 133 2.47 13.31 -16.49
C PRO A 133 1.72 12.03 -16.85
N ASN A 134 2.46 10.97 -17.23
CA ASN A 134 1.92 9.66 -17.55
C ASN A 134 1.92 8.69 -16.36
N HIS A 135 2.23 9.16 -15.15
CA HIS A 135 2.26 8.37 -13.93
C HIS A 135 1.20 8.86 -12.97
N TYR A 136 0.07 8.17 -12.91
CA TYR A 136 -1.09 8.56 -12.12
C TYR A 136 -1.85 7.36 -11.59
N THR A 137 -2.63 7.58 -10.56
CA THR A 137 -3.55 6.63 -9.94
C THR A 137 -4.80 7.35 -9.45
N THR A 138 -5.67 6.61 -8.78
CA THR A 138 -6.77 7.15 -7.97
C THR A 138 -6.69 6.60 -6.56
N ALA A 139 -7.34 7.24 -5.59
CA ALA A 139 -7.39 6.71 -4.23
C ALA A 139 -8.05 5.32 -4.19
N TYR A 140 -9.10 5.09 -4.99
CA TYR A 140 -9.71 3.77 -5.14
C TYR A 140 -8.73 2.72 -5.66
N ASP A 141 -8.03 3.02 -6.73
CA ASP A 141 -7.12 2.06 -7.35
C ASP A 141 -5.97 1.70 -6.42
N MET A 142 -5.37 2.71 -5.76
CA MET A 142 -4.27 2.43 -4.83
C MET A 142 -4.73 1.68 -3.57
N ALA A 143 -5.92 1.96 -3.06
CA ALA A 143 -6.49 1.17 -1.97
C ALA A 143 -6.69 -0.30 -2.37
N LYS A 144 -7.16 -0.58 -3.59
CA LYS A 144 -7.28 -1.94 -4.13
C LYS A 144 -5.93 -2.62 -4.31
N ILE A 145 -4.92 -1.91 -4.82
CA ILE A 145 -3.56 -2.43 -4.95
C ILE A 145 -2.99 -2.79 -3.57
N ALA A 146 -3.20 -1.92 -2.58
CA ALA A 146 -2.77 -2.19 -1.21
C ALA A 146 -3.49 -3.41 -0.60
N ALA A 147 -4.81 -3.55 -0.83
CA ALA A 147 -5.57 -4.71 -0.37
C ALA A 147 -5.06 -6.02 -0.98
N TYR A 148 -4.74 -6.00 -2.26
CA TYR A 148 -4.11 -7.13 -2.94
C TYR A 148 -2.75 -7.46 -2.31
N ALA A 149 -1.88 -6.47 -2.15
CA ALA A 149 -0.55 -6.66 -1.58
C ALA A 149 -0.58 -7.18 -0.13
N MET A 150 -1.52 -6.68 0.68
CA MET A 150 -1.69 -7.08 2.08
C MET A 150 -2.16 -8.54 2.26
N LYS A 151 -2.58 -9.24 1.20
CA LYS A 151 -2.84 -10.68 1.25
C LYS A 151 -1.54 -11.51 1.27
N ASN A 152 -0.43 -10.93 0.81
CA ASN A 152 0.87 -11.60 0.80
C ASN A 152 1.54 -11.44 2.18
N PRO A 153 1.85 -12.56 2.90
CA PRO A 153 2.43 -12.49 4.23
C PRO A 153 3.83 -11.85 4.26
N ASP A 154 4.62 -12.02 3.21
CA ASP A 154 5.95 -11.41 3.12
C ASP A 154 5.86 -9.88 2.94
N PHE A 155 4.88 -9.42 2.15
CA PHE A 155 4.58 -7.99 2.03
C PHE A 155 4.15 -7.40 3.38
N ARG A 156 3.23 -8.07 4.08
CA ARG A 156 2.78 -7.65 5.42
C ARG A 156 3.93 -7.57 6.41
N ASP A 157 4.85 -8.54 6.36
CA ASP A 157 6.01 -8.56 7.25
C ASP A 157 6.94 -7.35 7.02
N ILE A 158 7.14 -6.95 5.76
CA ILE A 158 7.97 -5.80 5.41
C ILE A 158 7.32 -4.50 5.90
N VAL A 159 6.07 -4.25 5.52
CA VAL A 159 5.44 -2.93 5.71
C VAL A 159 5.01 -2.62 7.14
N LYS A 160 4.83 -3.65 7.99
CA LYS A 160 4.48 -3.47 9.39
C LYS A 160 5.65 -3.06 10.29
N ARG A 161 6.90 -3.17 9.80
CA ARG A 161 8.09 -2.95 10.63
C ARG A 161 8.38 -1.48 10.84
N PRO A 162 8.49 -1.02 12.09
CA PRO A 162 9.00 0.33 12.38
C PRO A 162 10.46 0.51 11.99
N SER A 163 11.26 -0.57 12.07
CA SER A 163 12.67 -0.58 11.68
C SER A 163 13.12 -1.97 11.26
N TYR A 164 14.24 -2.06 10.56
CA TYR A 164 14.83 -3.31 10.13
C TYR A 164 16.35 -3.20 9.96
N PRO A 165 17.15 -4.19 10.40
CA PRO A 165 18.59 -4.25 10.17
C PRO A 165 18.88 -4.74 8.74
N MET A 166 18.82 -3.86 7.77
CA MET A 166 19.13 -4.18 6.37
C MET A 166 20.60 -4.61 6.25
N THR A 167 20.83 -5.85 5.86
CA THR A 167 22.13 -6.50 5.91
C THR A 167 22.73 -6.66 4.52
N TYR A 168 23.94 -6.13 4.34
CA TYR A 168 24.75 -6.28 3.12
C TYR A 168 25.41 -7.65 3.05
N ARG A 169 25.88 -8.05 1.87
CA ARG A 169 26.51 -9.36 1.67
C ARG A 169 27.79 -9.59 2.48
N ASN A 170 28.47 -8.52 2.84
CA ASN A 170 29.66 -8.59 3.72
C ASN A 170 29.32 -8.73 5.21
N GLY A 171 28.03 -8.84 5.57
CA GLY A 171 27.56 -8.98 6.95
C GLY A 171 27.40 -7.66 7.71
N VAL A 172 27.83 -6.55 7.15
CA VAL A 172 27.53 -5.22 7.71
C VAL A 172 26.04 -4.94 7.59
N TYR A 173 25.44 -4.34 8.57
CA TYR A 173 24.05 -3.94 8.52
C TYR A 173 23.87 -2.44 8.76
N ARG A 174 22.80 -1.90 8.22
CA ARG A 174 22.31 -0.56 8.47
C ARG A 174 20.88 -0.67 9.01
N ASN A 175 20.64 -0.12 10.19
CA ASN A 175 19.27 -0.03 10.67
C ASN A 175 18.50 1.00 9.85
N VAL A 176 17.45 0.56 9.17
CA VAL A 176 16.57 1.42 8.38
C VAL A 176 15.26 1.63 9.14
N GLU A 177 14.85 2.87 9.28
CA GLU A 177 13.62 3.24 9.99
C GLU A 177 12.50 3.54 9.01
N ASN A 178 11.32 3.06 9.34
CA ASN A 178 10.12 3.29 8.52
C ASN A 178 9.63 4.73 8.67
N ARG A 179 9.45 5.41 7.56
CA ARG A 179 8.88 6.76 7.53
C ARG A 179 7.39 6.82 7.85
N ASN A 180 6.75 5.67 7.94
CA ASN A 180 5.34 5.57 8.30
C ASN A 180 5.15 5.71 9.81
N GLU A 181 5.05 6.95 10.28
CA GLU A 181 4.82 7.29 11.69
C GLU A 181 3.49 6.72 12.23
N PHE A 182 2.56 6.35 11.34
CA PHE A 182 1.32 5.71 11.75
C PHE A 182 1.55 4.40 12.50
N LEU A 183 2.63 3.66 12.18
CA LEU A 183 3.00 2.40 12.85
C LEU A 183 3.40 2.60 14.31
N THR A 184 3.95 3.76 14.67
CA THR A 184 4.40 4.09 16.03
C THR A 184 3.45 5.02 16.77
N SER A 185 2.31 5.33 16.17
CA SER A 185 1.31 6.26 16.70
C SER A 185 0.40 5.66 17.78
N HIS A 186 0.65 4.42 18.21
CA HIS A 186 -0.21 3.66 19.15
C HIS A 186 -1.65 3.48 18.66
N TYR A 187 -1.88 3.48 17.34
CA TYR A 187 -3.18 3.14 16.78
C TYR A 187 -3.37 1.62 16.79
N GLU A 188 -4.45 1.16 17.41
CA GLU A 188 -4.71 -0.27 17.56
C GLU A 188 -4.80 -0.98 16.21
N GLY A 189 -3.96 -2.02 16.05
CA GLY A 189 -3.93 -2.84 14.86
C GLY A 189 -3.16 -2.25 13.67
N ALA A 190 -2.55 -1.07 13.80
CA ALA A 190 -1.75 -0.46 12.72
C ALA A 190 -0.69 -1.44 12.19
N ASN A 191 -0.71 -1.71 10.87
CA ASN A 191 0.16 -2.73 10.26
C ASN A 191 0.68 -2.41 8.86
N GLY A 192 0.54 -1.19 8.38
CA GLY A 192 1.06 -0.73 7.08
C GLY A 192 0.60 0.67 6.72
N VAL A 193 0.85 1.16 5.53
CA VAL A 193 1.47 0.45 4.41
C VAL A 193 2.63 1.26 3.84
N LYS A 194 2.38 2.51 3.36
CA LYS A 194 3.40 3.33 2.69
C LYS A 194 3.05 4.82 2.71
N THR A 195 4.05 5.64 2.94
CA THR A 195 4.00 7.09 2.75
C THR A 195 4.42 7.50 1.36
N GLY A 196 4.05 8.71 0.97
CA GLY A 196 4.56 9.35 -0.23
C GLY A 196 4.57 10.87 -0.07
N MET A 197 5.46 11.53 -0.80
CA MET A 197 5.49 12.98 -0.93
C MET A 197 6.31 13.38 -2.15
N THR A 198 5.74 14.23 -2.98
CA THR A 198 6.43 15.03 -3.99
C THR A 198 5.79 16.41 -3.98
N GLU A 199 6.46 17.40 -4.55
CA GLU A 199 5.87 18.74 -4.65
C GLU A 199 4.53 18.73 -5.39
N ALA A 200 4.40 17.92 -6.43
CA ALA A 200 3.18 17.82 -7.23
C ALA A 200 2.07 16.97 -6.60
N ALA A 201 2.44 15.97 -5.77
CA ALA A 201 1.48 15.04 -5.14
C ALA A 201 0.98 15.52 -3.77
N GLY A 202 1.73 16.41 -3.12
CA GLY A 202 1.51 16.73 -1.71
C GLY A 202 1.83 15.56 -0.79
N ASP A 203 1.35 15.62 0.45
CA ASP A 203 1.50 14.55 1.43
C ASP A 203 0.53 13.39 1.16
N CYS A 204 1.06 12.21 0.96
CA CYS A 204 0.31 10.99 0.66
C CYS A 204 0.54 9.91 1.73
N LEU A 205 -0.49 9.10 1.97
CA LEU A 205 -0.42 7.97 2.88
C LEU A 205 -1.41 6.88 2.45
N VAL A 206 -0.92 5.65 2.35
CA VAL A 206 -1.77 4.47 2.42
C VAL A 206 -1.54 3.85 3.80
N ALA A 207 -2.57 3.85 4.63
CA ALA A 207 -2.51 3.30 5.98
C ALA A 207 -3.45 2.11 6.11
N SER A 208 -3.08 1.16 6.96
CA SER A 208 -3.91 0.00 7.27
C SER A 208 -3.86 -0.35 8.74
N ALA A 209 -4.94 -0.95 9.20
CA ALA A 209 -5.04 -1.57 10.51
C ALA A 209 -5.90 -2.83 10.44
N GLU A 210 -5.61 -3.80 11.30
CA GLU A 210 -6.36 -5.05 11.42
C GLU A 210 -6.79 -5.27 12.86
N ARG A 211 -8.09 -5.54 13.05
CA ARG A 211 -8.69 -5.90 14.35
C ARG A 211 -9.61 -7.10 14.14
N ASP A 212 -9.42 -8.15 14.91
CA ASP A 212 -10.24 -9.36 14.86
C ASP A 212 -10.38 -9.93 13.43
N GLY A 213 -9.29 -9.92 12.65
CA GLY A 213 -9.25 -10.40 11.27
C GLY A 213 -9.88 -9.47 10.23
N ARG A 214 -10.36 -8.29 10.63
CA ARG A 214 -10.89 -7.26 9.73
C ARG A 214 -9.79 -6.27 9.39
N LEU A 215 -9.39 -6.25 8.13
CA LEU A 215 -8.41 -5.32 7.60
C LEU A 215 -9.11 -4.09 7.01
N MET A 216 -8.80 -2.91 7.52
CA MET A 216 -9.23 -1.63 6.94
C MET A 216 -8.05 -0.93 6.29
N ILE A 217 -8.26 -0.35 5.12
CA ILE A 217 -7.24 0.37 4.35
C ILE A 217 -7.80 1.73 3.94
N VAL A 218 -7.01 2.78 4.18
CA VAL A 218 -7.30 4.12 3.70
C VAL A 218 -6.15 4.64 2.84
N ALA A 219 -6.47 5.18 1.68
CA ALA A 219 -5.56 5.90 0.81
C ALA A 219 -5.90 7.41 0.88
N LEU A 220 -4.91 8.22 1.25
CA LEU A 220 -5.03 9.67 1.43
C LEU A 220 -4.01 10.38 0.53
N TYR A 221 -4.49 11.38 -0.23
CA TYR A 221 -3.66 12.12 -1.18
C TYR A 221 -3.81 13.61 -1.01
N ASP A 222 -2.64 14.29 -1.02
CA ASP A 222 -2.51 15.73 -0.77
C ASP A 222 -3.24 16.13 0.52
N ASP A 223 -2.79 15.52 1.62
CA ASP A 223 -3.39 15.64 2.95
C ASP A 223 -2.36 16.11 3.97
N THR A 224 -2.41 17.38 4.32
CA THR A 224 -1.49 18.00 5.30
C THR A 224 -1.66 17.48 6.72
N ASP A 225 -2.70 16.68 7.00
CA ASP A 225 -3.01 16.12 8.31
C ASP A 225 -3.16 14.58 8.26
N ARG A 226 -2.47 13.95 7.32
CA ARG A 226 -2.60 12.53 6.95
C ARG A 226 -2.58 11.56 8.13
N TRP A 227 -1.80 11.83 9.19
CA TRP A 227 -1.70 10.95 10.36
C TRP A 227 -2.99 10.95 11.19
N LYS A 228 -3.55 12.12 11.42
CA LYS A 228 -4.82 12.29 12.14
C LYS A 228 -6.00 11.79 11.29
N GLU A 229 -5.98 12.14 10.02
CA GLU A 229 -7.03 11.72 9.08
C GLU A 229 -7.07 10.19 8.93
N ALA A 230 -5.92 9.52 8.85
CA ALA A 230 -5.88 8.06 8.79
C ALA A 230 -6.61 7.42 9.98
N ARG A 231 -6.42 7.94 11.21
CA ARG A 231 -7.15 7.47 12.39
C ARG A 231 -8.65 7.65 12.22
N THR A 232 -9.08 8.84 11.84
CA THR A 232 -10.50 9.17 11.69
C THR A 232 -11.20 8.28 10.67
N TRP A 233 -10.56 8.07 9.51
CA TRP A 233 -11.11 7.22 8.46
C TRP A 233 -11.16 5.75 8.87
N LEU A 234 -10.10 5.23 9.48
CA LEU A 234 -10.05 3.84 9.94
C LEU A 234 -11.04 3.57 11.09
N ASP A 235 -11.18 4.50 12.04
CA ASP A 235 -12.18 4.41 13.11
C ASP A 235 -13.60 4.33 12.53
N TYR A 236 -13.90 5.14 11.52
CA TYR A 236 -15.17 5.06 10.81
C TYR A 236 -15.37 3.68 10.17
N GLY A 237 -14.36 3.15 9.51
CA GLY A 237 -14.43 1.83 8.88
C GLY A 237 -14.71 0.70 9.87
N PHE A 238 -14.01 0.69 11.00
CA PHE A 238 -14.27 -0.31 12.05
C PHE A 238 -15.65 -0.17 12.68
N ALA A 239 -16.12 1.06 12.88
CA ALA A 239 -17.47 1.30 13.42
C ALA A 239 -18.56 0.81 12.45
N GLU A 240 -18.43 1.08 11.15
CA GLU A 240 -19.39 0.59 10.16
C GLU A 240 -19.37 -0.95 10.05
N ALA A 241 -18.19 -1.57 10.10
CA ALA A 241 -18.08 -3.02 10.09
C ALA A 241 -18.74 -3.66 11.33
N GLU A 242 -18.64 -3.04 12.50
CA GLU A 242 -19.29 -3.54 13.72
C GLU A 242 -20.82 -3.41 13.63
N LYS A 243 -21.34 -2.28 13.15
CA LYS A 243 -22.78 -2.09 12.91
C LYS A 243 -23.32 -3.15 11.96
N LYS A 244 -22.62 -3.42 10.85
CA LYS A 244 -23.00 -4.45 9.88
C LYS A 244 -23.04 -5.83 10.53
N ALA A 245 -22.02 -6.19 11.31
CA ALA A 245 -21.97 -7.47 12.01
C ALA A 245 -23.08 -7.62 13.08
N GLU A 246 -23.41 -6.55 13.78
CA GLU A 246 -24.53 -6.54 14.74
C GLU A 246 -25.87 -6.73 14.03
N TYR A 247 -26.10 -6.02 12.92
CA TYR A 247 -27.30 -6.18 12.12
C TYR A 247 -27.45 -7.63 11.59
N GLU A 248 -26.38 -8.22 11.08
CA GLU A 248 -26.38 -9.61 10.60
C GLU A 248 -26.69 -10.61 11.73
N ARG A 249 -26.14 -10.38 12.95
CA ARG A 249 -26.44 -11.20 14.13
C ARG A 249 -27.92 -11.12 14.53
N LYS A 250 -28.51 -9.91 14.57
CA LYS A 250 -29.93 -9.70 14.85
C LYS A 250 -30.80 -10.41 13.79
N LEU A 251 -30.48 -10.21 12.51
CA LEU A 251 -31.20 -10.87 11.41
C LEU A 251 -31.10 -12.40 11.48
N ALA A 252 -29.96 -12.95 11.95
CA ALA A 252 -29.79 -14.39 12.10
C ALA A 252 -30.69 -15.00 13.20
N GLN A 253 -31.07 -14.21 14.19
CA GLN A 253 -31.91 -14.63 15.32
C GLN A 253 -33.41 -14.52 15.01
N GLU A 254 -33.82 -13.81 13.95
CA GLU A 254 -35.23 -13.66 13.58
C GLU A 254 -35.81 -14.97 13.00
N PRO A 255 -37.10 -15.28 13.31
CA PRO A 255 -37.80 -16.39 12.65
C PRO A 255 -37.79 -16.26 11.16
N LYS A 256 -37.63 -17.40 10.42
CA LYS A 256 -37.50 -17.42 8.95
C LYS A 256 -38.55 -16.58 8.20
N VAL A 257 -39.81 -16.64 8.63
CA VAL A 257 -40.89 -15.88 8.00
C VAL A 257 -40.71 -14.37 8.23
N TYR A 258 -40.31 -14.00 9.41
CA TYR A 258 -40.08 -12.60 9.78
C TYR A 258 -38.89 -11.98 9.05
N LYS A 259 -37.82 -12.77 8.89
CA LYS A 259 -36.67 -12.44 8.07
C LYS A 259 -37.04 -12.08 6.64
N LEU A 260 -37.85 -12.94 6.00
CA LEU A 260 -38.27 -12.74 4.60
C LEU A 260 -39.10 -11.46 4.47
N VAL A 261 -40.04 -11.23 5.38
CA VAL A 261 -40.90 -10.03 5.39
C VAL A 261 -40.05 -8.76 5.59
N ASN A 262 -39.12 -8.75 6.55
CA ASN A 262 -38.27 -7.59 6.81
C ASN A 262 -37.32 -7.29 5.66
N GLN A 263 -36.74 -8.32 5.04
CA GLN A 263 -35.93 -8.16 3.82
C GLN A 263 -36.72 -7.55 2.65
N LEU A 264 -37.95 -8.01 2.45
CA LEU A 264 -38.83 -7.47 1.38
C LEU A 264 -39.26 -6.02 1.67
N LEU A 265 -39.38 -5.64 2.93
CA LEU A 265 -39.82 -4.31 3.33
C LEU A 265 -38.68 -3.34 3.65
N GLY A 266 -37.41 -3.80 3.58
CA GLY A 266 -36.23 -2.99 3.93
C GLY A 266 -36.25 -2.51 5.39
N ARG A 267 -36.80 -3.30 6.32
CA ARG A 267 -36.90 -2.98 7.75
C ARG A 267 -35.73 -3.57 8.54
N GLU A 268 -35.29 -2.87 9.56
CA GLU A 268 -34.27 -3.38 10.48
C GLU A 268 -34.79 -4.53 11.37
N PRO A 269 -33.92 -5.44 11.86
CA PRO A 269 -34.27 -6.48 12.81
C PRO A 269 -34.84 -5.88 14.11
N ARG A 270 -35.71 -6.63 14.78
CA ARG A 270 -36.20 -6.23 16.10
C ARG A 270 -35.14 -6.39 17.18
N ASP A 271 -35.12 -5.48 18.16
CA ASP A 271 -34.31 -5.57 19.37
C ASP A 271 -34.71 -6.74 20.27
#